data_2895fe9cb239d118462263e8cc6d0333
#
_entry.id   2895fe9cb239d118462263e8cc6d0333
#
_cell.length_a   1.000
_cell.length_b   1.000
_cell.length_c   1.000
_cell.angle_alpha   90.00
_cell.angle_beta   90.00
_cell.angle_gamma   90.00
#
_symmetry.space_group_name_H-M   'P 1'
#
loop_
_entity.id
_entity.type
_entity.pdbx_description
1 polymer ?
#
loop_
_entity_poly.entity_id
_entity_poly.type
_entity_poly.pdbx_seq_one_letter_code
_entity_poly.pdbx_strand_id
1 'polypeptide(L)'
;MKCLAIQTSPNTDGLTANLAQNVLDSFNAEGGDVELLHLNHMDIKPCKTCERGWGSCRSGNCILVDDFQHIREKIGEADALVFITPVYFGDLSESAKRFLDRLRRTEAFSGYNTCHGTRVIGIAAAGGSGNGAARTLFNLEYYLKRIGFEIVDLVTVTKYSKDHKYQMLEQAGKRLVVGVPGVAARR
;
A
#
# COMPACT_ATOMS: atom_id res chain seq x y z
N MET A 1 11.81 1.36 -14.08
CA MET A 1 10.83 0.76 -13.13
C MET A 1 10.22 1.89 -12.32
N LYS A 2 8.92 1.79 -12.00
CA LYS A 2 8.17 2.80 -11.24
C LYS A 2 7.73 2.23 -9.88
N CYS A 3 8.03 2.94 -8.80
CA CYS A 3 7.54 2.62 -7.45
C CYS A 3 6.54 3.68 -6.99
N LEU A 4 5.36 3.23 -6.59
CA LEU A 4 4.33 4.06 -5.99
C LEU A 4 4.30 3.84 -4.49
N ALA A 5 4.35 4.89 -3.68
CA ALA A 5 4.04 4.80 -2.26
C ALA A 5 2.68 5.42 -1.96
N ILE A 6 1.84 4.70 -1.22
CA ILE A 6 0.56 5.18 -0.71
C ILE A 6 0.64 5.29 0.80
N GLN A 7 0.70 6.52 1.28
CA GLN A 7 0.76 6.87 2.70
C GLN A 7 -0.64 7.25 3.17
N THR A 8 -1.10 6.64 4.27
CA THR A 8 -2.50 6.76 4.73
C THR A 8 -2.66 7.47 6.09
N SER A 9 -1.62 8.18 6.55
CA SER A 9 -1.72 9.09 7.70
C SER A 9 -2.14 10.49 7.25
N PRO A 10 -2.91 11.24 8.04
CA PRO A 10 -3.18 12.65 7.75
C PRO A 10 -1.91 13.53 7.84
N ASN A 11 -0.88 13.09 8.57
CA ASN A 11 0.38 13.83 8.71
C ASN A 11 1.31 13.56 7.52
N THR A 12 1.68 14.61 6.81
CA THR A 12 2.54 14.55 5.61
C THR A 12 4.03 14.52 5.93
N ASP A 13 4.41 14.82 7.17
CA ASP A 13 5.78 14.88 7.70
C ASP A 13 6.03 13.93 8.88
N GLY A 14 5.03 13.08 9.19
CA GLY A 14 5.09 12.14 10.30
C GLY A 14 5.87 10.85 9.98
N LEU A 15 5.87 9.92 10.96
CA LEU A 15 6.59 8.64 10.86
C LEU A 15 6.26 7.86 9.57
N THR A 16 4.99 7.75 9.21
CA THR A 16 4.56 7.03 7.99
C THR A 16 5.08 7.67 6.72
N ALA A 17 5.03 9.00 6.61
CA ALA A 17 5.53 9.73 5.44
C ALA A 17 7.05 9.56 5.30
N ASN A 18 7.78 9.70 6.40
CA ASN A 18 9.24 9.57 6.41
C ASN A 18 9.69 8.13 6.07
N LEU A 19 8.96 7.10 6.53
CA LEU A 19 9.26 5.72 6.18
C LEU A 19 8.98 5.44 4.70
N ALA A 20 7.88 5.97 4.15
CA ALA A 20 7.57 5.86 2.73
C ALA A 20 8.66 6.52 1.89
N GLN A 21 9.07 7.76 2.26
CA GLN A 21 10.12 8.49 1.57
C GLN A 21 11.46 7.75 1.61
N ASN A 22 11.83 7.16 2.74
CA ASN A 22 13.06 6.37 2.86
C ASN A 22 13.14 5.20 1.87
N VAL A 23 12.02 4.48 1.67
CA VAL A 23 11.96 3.40 0.66
C VAL A 23 12.06 3.99 -0.75
N LEU A 24 11.34 5.08 -1.02
CA LEU A 24 11.36 5.72 -2.33
C LEU A 24 12.73 6.29 -2.68
N ASP A 25 13.41 6.95 -1.73
CA ASP A 25 14.76 7.50 -1.95
C ASP A 25 15.76 6.40 -2.31
N SER A 26 15.68 5.25 -1.63
CA SER A 26 16.53 4.12 -1.92
C SER A 26 16.21 3.44 -3.25
N PHE A 27 14.94 3.40 -3.65
CA PHE A 27 14.51 2.92 -4.96
C PHE A 27 14.98 3.85 -6.08
N ASN A 28 14.87 5.16 -5.88
CA ASN A 28 15.33 6.17 -6.84
C ASN A 28 16.84 6.15 -7.01
N ALA A 29 17.60 5.95 -5.94
CA ALA A 29 19.07 5.84 -5.99
C ALA A 29 19.56 4.67 -6.88
N GLU A 30 18.74 3.65 -7.07
CA GLU A 30 18.98 2.54 -8.01
C GLU A 30 18.44 2.81 -9.43
N GLY A 31 18.04 4.05 -9.72
CA GLY A 31 17.58 4.48 -11.05
C GLY A 31 16.10 4.23 -11.36
N GLY A 32 15.28 4.00 -10.34
CA GLY A 32 13.82 3.85 -10.51
C GLY A 32 13.07 5.17 -10.37
N ASP A 33 11.94 5.30 -11.07
CA ASP A 33 11.01 6.42 -10.92
C ASP A 33 10.13 6.22 -9.67
N VAL A 34 9.85 7.30 -8.96
CA VAL A 34 9.10 7.24 -7.68
C VAL A 34 7.97 8.24 -7.61
N GLU A 35 6.89 7.86 -6.95
CA GLU A 35 5.77 8.74 -6.66
C GLU A 35 5.24 8.47 -5.25
N LEU A 36 4.94 9.53 -4.48
CA LEU A 36 4.31 9.45 -3.16
C LEU A 36 2.90 10.04 -3.22
N LEU A 37 1.90 9.25 -2.82
CA LEU A 37 0.52 9.70 -2.66
C LEU A 37 0.13 9.78 -1.18
N HIS A 38 -0.41 10.92 -0.78
CA HIS A 38 -1.01 11.12 0.53
C HIS A 38 -2.52 10.89 0.46
N LEU A 39 -2.96 9.70 0.81
CA LEU A 39 -4.36 9.27 0.62
C LEU A 39 -5.38 10.15 1.35
N ASN A 40 -5.00 10.76 2.48
CA ASN A 40 -5.86 11.68 3.22
C ASN A 40 -6.07 13.05 2.55
N HIS A 41 -5.29 13.38 1.54
CA HIS A 41 -5.46 14.60 0.74
C HIS A 41 -6.27 14.36 -0.54
N MET A 42 -6.77 13.15 -0.72
CA MET A 42 -7.55 12.73 -1.88
C MET A 42 -9.01 12.48 -1.47
N ASP A 43 -9.93 12.77 -2.37
CA ASP A 43 -11.35 12.47 -2.14
C ASP A 43 -11.59 10.97 -2.38
N ILE A 44 -11.62 10.20 -1.32
CA ILE A 44 -11.95 8.77 -1.36
C ILE A 44 -13.20 8.51 -0.55
N LYS A 45 -14.33 8.36 -1.21
CA LYS A 45 -15.60 8.09 -0.55
C LYS A 45 -15.68 6.65 -0.01
N PRO A 46 -16.38 6.42 1.10
CA PRO A 46 -16.57 5.07 1.63
C PRO A 46 -17.40 4.21 0.65
N CYS A 47 -17.17 2.89 0.68
CA CYS A 47 -17.93 1.95 -0.12
C CYS A 47 -19.42 1.98 0.24
N LYS A 48 -20.30 2.16 -0.76
CA LYS A 48 -21.77 2.20 -0.58
C LYS A 48 -22.43 0.83 -0.65
N THR A 49 -21.68 -0.25 -0.82
CA THR A 49 -22.24 -1.61 -0.96
C THR A 49 -23.35 -1.69 -2.02
N CYS A 50 -23.11 -1.10 -3.19
CA CYS A 50 -24.10 -0.95 -4.26
C CYS A 50 -24.74 -2.29 -4.63
N GLU A 51 -26.04 -2.26 -5.04
CA GLU A 51 -26.77 -3.44 -5.54
C GLU A 51 -26.61 -4.66 -4.62
N ARG A 52 -26.90 -4.47 -3.32
CA ARG A 52 -26.81 -5.52 -2.29
C ARG A 52 -25.40 -6.15 -2.14
N GLY A 53 -24.37 -5.38 -2.44
CA GLY A 53 -22.99 -5.75 -2.16
C GLY A 53 -22.09 -5.96 -3.36
N TRP A 54 -22.63 -6.12 -4.56
CA TRP A 54 -21.85 -6.43 -5.75
C TRP A 54 -22.41 -5.74 -7.00
N GLY A 55 -22.32 -4.43 -7.06
CA GLY A 55 -22.72 -3.65 -8.22
C GLY A 55 -21.67 -3.66 -9.34
N SER A 56 -21.48 -2.52 -9.97
CA SER A 56 -20.56 -2.35 -11.10
C SER A 56 -19.11 -2.73 -10.80
N CYS A 57 -18.72 -2.84 -9.53
CA CYS A 57 -17.37 -3.33 -9.15
C CYS A 57 -17.07 -4.75 -9.67
N ARG A 58 -18.08 -5.54 -10.07
CA ARG A 58 -17.89 -6.82 -10.78
C ARG A 58 -17.21 -6.65 -12.14
N SER A 59 -17.39 -5.52 -12.78
CA SER A 59 -16.70 -5.19 -14.04
C SER A 59 -15.36 -4.46 -13.84
N GLY A 60 -14.88 -4.40 -12.60
CA GLY A 60 -13.65 -3.68 -12.27
C GLY A 60 -13.82 -2.17 -12.05
N ASN A 61 -15.03 -1.62 -12.18
CA ASN A 61 -15.28 -0.19 -12.06
C ASN A 61 -16.14 0.13 -10.84
N CYS A 62 -15.75 1.19 -10.11
CA CYS A 62 -16.56 1.73 -9.03
C CYS A 62 -17.47 2.84 -9.57
N ILE A 63 -18.74 2.87 -9.16
CA ILE A 63 -19.71 3.91 -9.58
C ILE A 63 -19.47 5.27 -8.89
N LEU A 64 -18.65 5.30 -7.84
CA LEU A 64 -18.37 6.53 -7.12
C LEU A 64 -17.39 7.38 -7.93
N VAL A 65 -17.77 8.62 -8.18
CA VAL A 65 -16.93 9.61 -8.84
C VAL A 65 -16.10 10.31 -7.77
N ASP A 66 -14.83 9.97 -7.70
CA ASP A 66 -13.82 10.50 -6.77
C ASP A 66 -12.42 10.06 -7.22
N ASP A 67 -11.38 10.31 -6.43
CA ASP A 67 -9.98 10.01 -6.79
C ASP A 67 -9.62 8.51 -6.80
N PHE A 68 -10.51 7.63 -6.39
CA PHE A 68 -10.23 6.19 -6.28
C PHE A 68 -9.76 5.57 -7.60
N GLN A 69 -10.45 5.86 -8.69
CA GLN A 69 -10.12 5.27 -9.99
C GLN A 69 -8.73 5.73 -10.47
N HIS A 70 -8.40 6.99 -10.27
CA HIS A 70 -7.09 7.55 -10.59
C HIS A 70 -5.95 6.85 -9.82
N ILE A 71 -6.14 6.61 -8.51
CA ILE A 71 -5.13 5.88 -7.71
C ILE A 71 -5.00 4.43 -8.21
N ARG A 72 -6.13 3.79 -8.52
CA ARG A 72 -6.13 2.42 -9.04
C ARG A 72 -5.35 2.30 -10.36
N GLU A 73 -5.51 3.26 -11.25
CA GLU A 73 -4.75 3.35 -12.51
C GLU A 73 -3.25 3.49 -12.25
N LYS A 74 -2.86 4.37 -11.32
CA LYS A 74 -1.46 4.54 -10.91
C LYS A 74 -0.85 3.26 -10.33
N ILE A 75 -1.63 2.49 -9.56
CA ILE A 75 -1.18 1.17 -9.08
C ILE A 75 -0.94 0.22 -10.26
N GLY A 76 -1.81 0.23 -11.27
CA GLY A 76 -1.66 -0.59 -12.47
C GLY A 76 -0.44 -0.24 -13.33
N GLU A 77 0.02 1.01 -13.26
CA GLU A 77 1.24 1.48 -13.95
C GLU A 77 2.53 1.23 -13.16
N ALA A 78 2.42 0.88 -11.88
CA ALA A 78 3.57 0.71 -11.01
C ALA A 78 4.11 -0.72 -11.05
N ASP A 79 5.42 -0.86 -11.09
CA ASP A 79 6.13 -2.15 -10.95
C ASP A 79 6.22 -2.58 -9.49
N ALA A 80 6.19 -1.62 -8.57
CA ALA A 80 6.25 -1.86 -7.13
C ALA A 80 5.37 -0.87 -6.35
N LEU A 81 4.85 -1.32 -5.23
CA LEU A 81 4.03 -0.54 -4.31
C LEU A 81 4.62 -0.55 -2.89
N VAL A 82 4.61 0.59 -2.24
CA VAL A 82 4.76 0.69 -0.78
C VAL A 82 3.42 1.12 -0.20
N PHE A 83 2.77 0.24 0.55
CA PHE A 83 1.52 0.60 1.22
C PHE A 83 1.75 0.76 2.71
N ILE A 84 1.60 2.00 3.21
CA ILE A 84 1.91 2.31 4.60
C ILE A 84 0.72 2.90 5.33
N THR A 85 0.43 2.34 6.52
CA THR A 85 -0.66 2.79 7.39
C THR A 85 -0.17 3.09 8.80
N PRO A 86 -0.65 4.17 9.43
CA PRO A 86 -0.52 4.30 10.87
C PRO A 86 -1.40 3.26 11.56
N VAL A 87 -1.02 2.89 12.78
CA VAL A 87 -1.81 2.01 13.63
C VAL A 87 -2.81 2.85 14.42
N TYR A 88 -4.09 2.70 14.13
CA TYR A 88 -5.18 3.35 14.85
C TYR A 88 -5.97 2.32 15.63
N PHE A 89 -5.82 2.34 16.96
CA PHE A 89 -6.48 1.42 17.88
C PHE A 89 -6.27 -0.07 17.55
N GLY A 90 -5.08 -0.42 17.05
CA GLY A 90 -4.72 -1.79 16.68
C GLY A 90 -5.24 -2.25 15.32
N ASP A 91 -5.64 -1.32 14.46
CA ASP A 91 -6.11 -1.59 13.10
C ASP A 91 -5.57 -0.57 12.10
N LEU A 92 -5.90 -0.78 10.83
CA LEU A 92 -5.63 0.14 9.72
C LEU A 92 -6.27 1.52 9.99
N SER A 93 -5.66 2.56 9.45
CA SER A 93 -6.31 3.88 9.46
C SER A 93 -7.63 3.84 8.67
N GLU A 94 -8.54 4.75 9.00
CA GLU A 94 -9.83 4.85 8.31
C GLU A 94 -9.66 5.04 6.80
N SER A 95 -8.73 5.90 6.39
CA SER A 95 -8.45 6.13 4.98
C SER A 95 -7.89 4.89 4.27
N ALA A 96 -6.96 4.16 4.92
CA ALA A 96 -6.47 2.90 4.40
C ALA A 96 -7.61 1.88 4.21
N LYS A 97 -8.43 1.71 5.25
CA LYS A 97 -9.55 0.77 5.24
C LYS A 97 -10.57 1.12 4.14
N ARG A 98 -10.93 2.39 4.04
CA ARG A 98 -11.88 2.91 3.03
C ARG A 98 -11.40 2.63 1.60
N PHE A 99 -10.13 2.87 1.33
CA PHE A 99 -9.52 2.61 0.03
C PHE A 99 -9.42 1.11 -0.27
N LEU A 100 -8.88 0.32 0.64
CA LEU A 100 -8.66 -1.12 0.47
C LEU A 100 -9.98 -1.90 0.34
N ASP A 101 -11.05 -1.50 1.02
CA ASP A 101 -12.37 -2.11 0.86
C ASP A 101 -12.91 -1.96 -0.56
N ARG A 102 -12.66 -0.83 -1.21
CA ARG A 102 -13.06 -0.60 -2.60
C ARG A 102 -12.12 -1.32 -3.57
N LEU A 103 -10.81 -1.23 -3.35
CA LEU A 103 -9.82 -1.87 -4.21
C LEU A 103 -10.03 -3.38 -4.25
N ARG A 104 -10.20 -4.03 -3.09
CA ARG A 104 -10.52 -5.45 -3.03
C ARG A 104 -11.76 -5.83 -3.85
N ARG A 105 -12.79 -4.97 -3.88
CA ARG A 105 -14.02 -5.25 -4.63
C ARG A 105 -13.82 -5.11 -6.14
N THR A 106 -13.11 -4.09 -6.58
CA THR A 106 -12.85 -3.89 -8.01
C THR A 106 -11.88 -4.93 -8.56
N GLU A 107 -10.91 -5.39 -7.76
CA GLU A 107 -9.95 -6.42 -8.18
C GLU A 107 -10.53 -7.84 -8.12
N ALA A 108 -11.49 -8.13 -7.23
CA ALA A 108 -12.02 -9.48 -7.04
C ALA A 108 -12.68 -10.10 -8.29
N PHE A 109 -13.17 -9.29 -9.22
CA PHE A 109 -13.86 -9.72 -10.43
C PHE A 109 -13.17 -9.33 -11.73
N SER A 110 -12.27 -8.37 -11.70
CA SER A 110 -11.49 -7.97 -12.89
C SER A 110 -10.43 -9.01 -13.28
N GLY A 111 -10.37 -10.14 -12.60
CA GLY A 111 -9.34 -11.15 -12.79
C GLY A 111 -7.97 -10.70 -12.30
N TYR A 112 -7.94 -9.75 -11.36
CA TYR A 112 -6.72 -9.19 -10.78
C TYR A 112 -5.79 -8.51 -11.81
N ASN A 113 -6.38 -7.97 -12.88
CA ASN A 113 -5.61 -7.43 -13.99
C ASN A 113 -4.84 -6.14 -13.67
N THR A 114 -5.28 -5.39 -12.65
CA THR A 114 -4.65 -4.10 -12.29
C THR A 114 -3.52 -4.27 -11.28
N CYS A 115 -3.76 -5.05 -10.21
CA CYS A 115 -2.82 -5.19 -9.09
C CYS A 115 -2.07 -6.52 -9.08
N HIS A 116 -2.45 -7.47 -9.93
CA HIS A 116 -1.91 -8.83 -9.90
C HIS A 116 -0.42 -8.86 -10.28
N GLY A 117 0.39 -9.36 -9.36
CA GLY A 117 1.83 -9.48 -9.56
C GLY A 117 2.62 -8.21 -9.28
N THR A 118 1.96 -7.07 -8.99
CA THR A 118 2.67 -5.88 -8.51
C THR A 118 3.29 -6.20 -7.15
N ARG A 119 4.61 -6.00 -7.05
CA ARG A 119 5.37 -6.27 -5.82
C ARG A 119 5.02 -5.24 -4.75
N VAL A 120 4.75 -5.67 -3.53
CA VAL A 120 4.36 -4.75 -2.46
C VAL A 120 5.14 -4.96 -1.18
N ILE A 121 5.54 -3.83 -0.56
CA ILE A 121 5.97 -3.77 0.83
C ILE A 121 4.82 -3.17 1.64
N GLY A 122 4.33 -3.93 2.61
CA GLY A 122 3.29 -3.50 3.55
C GLY A 122 3.90 -3.00 4.87
N ILE A 123 3.55 -1.79 5.31
CA ILE A 123 4.11 -1.21 6.54
C ILE A 123 3.00 -0.76 7.48
N ALA A 124 3.06 -1.23 8.74
CA ALA A 124 2.22 -0.76 9.84
C ALA A 124 3.06 0.02 10.85
N ALA A 125 2.82 1.33 10.98
CA ALA A 125 3.62 2.23 11.80
C ALA A 125 2.86 2.71 13.05
N ALA A 126 3.36 2.35 14.24
CA ALA A 126 2.80 2.73 15.54
C ALA A 126 3.69 3.76 16.24
N GLY A 127 3.33 5.04 16.17
CA GLY A 127 4.09 6.14 16.77
C GLY A 127 3.97 6.24 18.29
N GLY A 128 2.91 5.70 18.88
CA GLY A 128 2.61 5.77 20.32
C GLY A 128 3.22 4.62 21.12
N SER A 129 2.39 3.82 21.78
CA SER A 129 2.79 2.68 22.62
C SER A 129 3.45 1.53 21.85
N GLY A 130 3.24 1.46 20.54
CA GLY A 130 3.64 0.31 19.71
C GLY A 130 2.61 -0.83 19.70
N ASN A 131 1.60 -0.76 20.56
CA ASN A 131 0.57 -1.79 20.65
C ASN A 131 -0.27 -1.85 19.37
N GLY A 132 -0.64 -3.07 18.98
CA GLY A 132 -1.50 -3.30 17.81
C GLY A 132 -0.77 -3.29 16.46
N ALA A 133 0.51 -2.98 16.40
CA ALA A 133 1.26 -2.96 15.14
C ALA A 133 1.21 -4.30 14.39
N ALA A 134 1.41 -5.41 15.12
CA ALA A 134 1.35 -6.75 14.53
C ALA A 134 -0.06 -7.11 14.02
N ARG A 135 -1.11 -6.75 14.76
CA ARG A 135 -2.49 -6.98 14.33
C ARG A 135 -2.82 -6.17 13.08
N THR A 136 -2.44 -4.89 13.06
CA THR A 136 -2.63 -4.02 11.90
C THR A 136 -1.93 -4.60 10.67
N LEU A 137 -0.69 -5.08 10.83
CA LEU A 137 0.06 -5.69 9.75
C LEU A 137 -0.59 -6.97 9.24
N PHE A 138 -1.11 -7.81 10.13
CA PHE A 138 -1.87 -9.02 9.75
C PHE A 138 -3.12 -8.66 8.93
N ASN A 139 -3.88 -7.63 9.34
CA ASN A 139 -5.03 -7.15 8.58
C ASN A 139 -4.61 -6.60 7.22
N LEU A 140 -3.52 -5.84 7.15
CA LEU A 140 -2.98 -5.32 5.89
C LEU A 140 -2.57 -6.47 4.95
N GLU A 141 -1.83 -7.45 5.44
CA GLU A 141 -1.45 -8.65 4.69
C GLU A 141 -2.65 -9.33 4.04
N TYR A 142 -3.73 -9.51 4.82
CA TYR A 142 -4.95 -10.14 4.34
C TYR A 142 -5.55 -9.38 3.14
N TYR A 143 -5.58 -8.03 3.18
CA TYR A 143 -6.02 -7.21 2.06
C TYR A 143 -5.10 -7.35 0.85
N LEU A 144 -3.79 -7.19 1.05
CA LEU A 144 -2.81 -7.23 -0.04
C LEU A 144 -2.86 -8.56 -0.80
N LYS A 145 -2.92 -9.68 -0.08
CA LYS A 145 -3.10 -11.01 -0.68
C LYS A 145 -4.40 -11.15 -1.45
N ARG A 146 -5.52 -10.69 -0.87
CA ARG A 146 -6.85 -10.79 -1.51
C ARG A 146 -7.00 -9.89 -2.73
N ILE A 147 -6.23 -8.83 -2.83
CA ILE A 147 -6.20 -7.93 -3.99
C ILE A 147 -5.35 -8.52 -5.12
N GLY A 148 -4.39 -9.39 -4.82
CA GLY A 148 -3.54 -10.05 -5.81
C GLY A 148 -2.12 -9.52 -5.89
N PHE A 149 -1.68 -8.72 -4.91
CA PHE A 149 -0.30 -8.26 -4.82
C PHE A 149 0.68 -9.40 -4.51
N GLU A 150 1.89 -9.29 -5.04
CA GLU A 150 3.03 -10.10 -4.63
C GLU A 150 3.72 -9.44 -3.43
N ILE A 151 3.52 -10.01 -2.24
CA ILE A 151 4.09 -9.45 -1.01
C ILE A 151 5.59 -9.78 -0.94
N VAL A 152 6.41 -8.74 -1.00
CA VAL A 152 7.87 -8.83 -0.87
C VAL A 152 8.29 -8.77 0.60
N ASP A 153 7.67 -7.86 1.37
CA ASP A 153 7.96 -7.72 2.79
C ASP A 153 6.77 -7.14 3.56
N LEU A 154 6.70 -7.45 4.85
CA LEU A 154 5.70 -6.96 5.79
C LEU A 154 6.39 -6.45 7.06
N VAL A 155 6.27 -5.16 7.32
CA VAL A 155 7.09 -4.50 8.35
C VAL A 155 6.23 -3.78 9.37
N THR A 156 6.44 -4.12 10.66
CA THR A 156 5.96 -3.28 11.76
C THR A 156 7.03 -2.29 12.16
N VAL A 157 6.65 -1.02 12.36
CA VAL A 157 7.54 0.00 12.89
C VAL A 157 6.92 0.64 14.12
N THR A 158 7.68 0.73 15.19
CA THR A 158 7.30 1.44 16.42
C THR A 158 8.31 2.54 16.72
N LYS A 159 7.98 3.45 17.64
CA LYS A 159 8.95 4.46 18.10
C LYS A 159 10.25 3.86 18.65
N TYR A 160 10.20 2.63 19.15
CA TYR A 160 11.35 1.92 19.72
C TYR A 160 12.20 1.21 18.66
N SER A 161 11.62 0.88 17.52
CA SER A 161 12.29 0.11 16.47
C SER A 161 12.63 0.94 15.24
N LYS A 162 12.22 2.21 15.19
CA LYS A 162 12.30 3.03 13.97
C LYS A 162 13.71 3.08 13.39
N ASP A 163 14.74 3.26 14.21
CA ASP A 163 16.10 3.55 13.71
C ASP A 163 16.69 2.38 12.91
N HIS A 164 16.60 1.15 13.44
CA HIS A 164 17.04 -0.03 12.67
C HIS A 164 16.08 -0.41 11.55
N LYS A 165 14.79 -0.06 11.66
CA LYS A 165 13.81 -0.29 10.59
C LYS A 165 14.01 0.64 9.40
N TYR A 166 14.49 1.85 9.58
CA TYR A 166 14.90 2.72 8.46
C TYR A 166 15.98 2.05 7.62
N GLN A 167 17.04 1.51 8.24
CA GLN A 167 18.09 0.80 7.53
C GLN A 167 17.58 -0.44 6.78
N MET A 168 16.71 -1.20 7.41
CA MET A 168 16.09 -2.37 6.80
C MET A 168 15.22 -1.99 5.59
N LEU A 169 14.41 -0.94 5.71
CA LEU A 169 13.54 -0.47 4.63
C LEU A 169 14.33 0.14 3.46
N GLU A 170 15.46 0.79 3.74
CA GLU A 170 16.39 1.23 2.69
C GLU A 170 16.88 0.03 1.86
N GLN A 171 17.30 -1.06 2.50
CA GLN A 171 17.71 -2.26 1.80
C GLN A 171 16.55 -2.92 1.03
N ALA A 172 15.35 -2.89 1.59
CA ALA A 172 14.15 -3.41 0.92
C ALA A 172 13.81 -2.59 -0.34
N GLY A 173 13.93 -1.26 -0.28
CA GLY A 173 13.73 -0.37 -1.44
C GLY A 173 14.68 -0.68 -2.60
N LYS A 174 15.97 -0.84 -2.30
CA LYS A 174 16.98 -1.25 -3.30
C LYS A 174 16.63 -2.59 -3.96
N ARG A 175 16.16 -3.56 -3.17
CA ARG A 175 15.77 -4.88 -3.68
C ARG A 175 14.52 -4.86 -4.55
N LEU A 176 13.63 -3.89 -4.38
CA LEU A 176 12.47 -3.72 -5.27
C LEU A 176 12.89 -3.43 -6.72
N VAL A 177 14.01 -2.73 -6.94
CA VAL A 177 14.56 -2.48 -8.29
C VAL A 177 15.26 -3.71 -8.85
N VAL A 178 16.19 -4.28 -8.08
CA VAL A 178 17.09 -5.34 -8.55
C VAL A 178 16.40 -6.71 -8.64
N GLY A 179 15.25 -6.86 -7.98
CA GLY A 179 14.59 -8.15 -7.81
C GLY A 179 15.28 -9.02 -6.73
N VAL A 180 14.61 -10.09 -6.32
CA VAL A 180 15.19 -11.06 -5.40
C VAL A 180 15.96 -12.09 -6.24
N PRO A 181 17.27 -12.30 -6.00
CA PRO A 181 18.02 -13.34 -6.72
C PRO A 181 17.30 -14.70 -6.63
N GLY A 182 17.03 -15.32 -7.76
CA GLY A 182 16.36 -16.63 -7.84
C GLY A 182 14.84 -16.61 -7.92
N VAL A 183 14.20 -15.44 -7.85
CA VAL A 183 12.77 -15.26 -8.12
C VAL A 183 12.62 -14.61 -9.50
N ALA A 184 12.18 -15.39 -10.48
CA ALA A 184 11.92 -14.87 -11.83
C ALA A 184 10.77 -13.84 -11.76
N ALA A 185 10.98 -12.67 -12.34
CA ALA A 185 9.90 -11.71 -12.59
C ALA A 185 8.83 -12.43 -13.43
N ARG A 186 7.66 -12.64 -12.87
CA ARG A 186 6.51 -13.13 -13.64
C ARG A 186 6.03 -11.96 -14.50
N ARG A 187 6.27 -12.05 -15.79
CA ARG A 187 5.67 -11.17 -16.81
C ARG A 187 4.23 -11.59 -17.06
#